data_cb25b37f74db8e793aa5c47dc1aa4079
#
_entry.id   cb25b37f74db8e793aa5c47dc1aa4079
#
_cell.length_a   1.000
_cell.length_b   1.000
_cell.length_c   1.000
_cell.angle_alpha   90.00
_cell.angle_beta   90.00
_cell.angle_gamma   90.00
#
_symmetry.space_group_name_H-M   'P 1'
#
loop_
_entity.id
_entity.type
_entity.pdbx_description
1 polymer ?
#
loop_
_entity_poly.entity_id
_entity_poly.type
_entity_poly.pdbx_seq_one_letter_code
_entity_poly.pdbx_strand_id
1 'polypeptide(L)'
;MSKHSLPSGDVAKLLQRFSLLKQKARTRTGADFPIIVIQEAGLDGFWIHRVLESEGIESHVVDPASILTSRRRRRAKTDTIDGETLVRTLLAHKRGEPRVCAMVRPPTRQEEDRRRICRERRTVLAERIEHVNRIKGLLFAQGVFDYEPLHRNCRARLDALKTGDGCVLPDHLKAQIGRELDRLELVVTQLKAVEAERDALLEQTREIVTVPARALANLKGIGAEHAAVIWSEGFFRSFANRRQVAAYAGLAPTPWQSGSVDREQGVSKAGNPRLRTAMIQLAWLWLRHQPGSALSQWFHERVRRHGGRSRKTTIVALARKLLIALWKYATAGVVIDGAVMKAS
;
A
#
# COMPACT_ATOMS: atom_id res chain seq x y z
N MET A 1 17.23 -31.30 4.72
CA MET A 1 17.27 -30.13 3.79
C MET A 1 18.70 -29.64 3.67
N SER A 2 19.12 -29.17 2.48
CA SER A 2 20.44 -28.56 2.30
C SER A 2 20.30 -27.05 2.16
N LYS A 3 21.23 -26.29 2.76
CA LYS A 3 21.32 -24.84 2.66
C LYS A 3 22.48 -24.47 1.73
N HIS A 4 22.23 -23.53 0.81
CA HIS A 4 23.24 -23.00 -0.10
C HIS A 4 23.15 -21.49 -0.13
N SER A 5 24.28 -20.81 0.03
CA SER A 5 24.37 -19.37 -0.11
C SER A 5 24.82 -19.03 -1.54
N LEU A 6 24.12 -18.09 -2.16
CA LEU A 6 24.44 -17.56 -3.48
C LEU A 6 24.64 -16.05 -3.38
N PRO A 7 25.52 -15.45 -4.19
CA PRO A 7 25.60 -14.01 -4.28
C PRO A 7 24.26 -13.40 -4.70
N SER A 8 23.92 -12.24 -4.11
CA SER A 8 22.68 -11.55 -4.45
C SER A 8 22.65 -11.18 -5.94
N GLY A 9 21.54 -11.52 -6.62
CA GLY A 9 21.36 -11.23 -8.03
C GLY A 9 22.04 -12.18 -9.02
N ASP A 10 22.80 -13.16 -8.57
CA ASP A 10 23.50 -14.13 -9.43
C ASP A 10 22.56 -15.25 -9.91
N VAL A 11 21.75 -14.91 -10.91
CA VAL A 11 20.79 -15.85 -11.51
C VAL A 11 21.49 -17.02 -12.18
N ALA A 12 22.65 -16.78 -12.82
CA ALA A 12 23.38 -17.83 -13.51
C ALA A 12 23.79 -18.95 -12.54
N LYS A 13 24.33 -18.58 -11.37
CA LYS A 13 24.65 -19.55 -10.31
C LYS A 13 23.40 -20.23 -9.73
N LEU A 14 22.28 -19.51 -9.62
CA LEU A 14 21.02 -20.10 -9.17
C LEU A 14 20.57 -21.20 -10.13
N LEU A 15 20.52 -20.92 -11.43
CA LEU A 15 20.12 -21.88 -12.47
C LEU A 15 21.11 -23.05 -12.57
N GLN A 16 22.42 -22.78 -12.50
CA GLN A 16 23.44 -23.82 -12.43
C GLN A 16 23.22 -24.74 -11.22
N ARG A 17 22.89 -24.16 -10.06
CA ARG A 17 22.59 -24.95 -8.88
C ARG A 17 21.37 -25.84 -9.06
N PHE A 18 20.32 -25.35 -9.70
CA PHE A 18 19.14 -26.16 -10.03
C PHE A 18 19.48 -27.31 -10.98
N SER A 19 20.30 -27.08 -12.00
CA SER A 19 20.79 -28.12 -12.89
C SER A 19 21.55 -29.22 -12.15
N LEU A 20 22.45 -28.84 -11.26
CA LEU A 20 23.19 -29.79 -10.41
C LEU A 20 22.25 -30.60 -9.50
N LEU A 21 21.21 -29.98 -8.95
CA LEU A 21 20.22 -30.67 -8.11
C LEU A 21 19.40 -31.68 -8.94
N LYS A 22 18.97 -31.32 -10.16
CA LYS A 22 18.31 -32.24 -11.09
C LYS A 22 19.19 -33.43 -11.45
N GLN A 23 20.44 -33.18 -11.82
CA GLN A 23 21.40 -34.22 -12.15
C GLN A 23 21.63 -35.18 -10.98
N LYS A 24 21.84 -34.64 -9.77
CA LYS A 24 22.01 -35.44 -8.55
C LYS A 24 20.78 -36.29 -8.25
N ALA A 25 19.57 -35.77 -8.42
CA ALA A 25 18.34 -36.50 -8.25
C ALA A 25 18.24 -37.65 -9.27
N ARG A 26 18.51 -37.37 -10.55
CA ARG A 26 18.50 -38.37 -11.62
C ARG A 26 19.51 -39.49 -11.39
N THR A 27 20.75 -39.17 -11.03
CA THR A 27 21.78 -40.18 -10.69
C THR A 27 21.36 -41.07 -9.52
N ARG A 28 20.65 -40.51 -8.52
CA ARG A 28 20.25 -41.25 -7.32
C ARG A 28 19.00 -42.11 -7.50
N THR A 29 18.05 -41.68 -8.32
CA THR A 29 16.71 -42.27 -8.40
C THR A 29 16.36 -42.83 -9.78
N GLY A 30 17.16 -42.53 -10.80
CA GLY A 30 16.85 -42.85 -12.20
C GLY A 30 15.75 -42.00 -12.83
N ALA A 31 15.16 -41.07 -12.09
CA ALA A 31 14.01 -40.26 -12.55
C ALA A 31 14.33 -38.78 -12.58
N ASP A 32 13.68 -38.06 -13.50
CA ASP A 32 13.73 -36.61 -13.59
C ASP A 32 12.62 -35.99 -12.75
N PHE A 33 13.00 -35.01 -11.91
CA PHE A 33 12.07 -34.26 -11.07
C PHE A 33 12.03 -32.80 -11.44
N PRO A 34 10.82 -32.18 -11.50
CA PRO A 34 10.71 -30.75 -11.70
C PRO A 34 11.23 -29.99 -10.48
N ILE A 35 11.86 -28.84 -10.71
CA ILE A 35 12.16 -27.87 -9.66
C ILE A 35 10.92 -26.99 -9.46
N ILE A 36 10.47 -26.88 -8.23
CA ILE A 36 9.40 -25.97 -7.82
C ILE A 36 9.98 -25.00 -6.79
N VAL A 37 9.80 -23.71 -7.00
CA VAL A 37 10.36 -22.65 -6.16
C VAL A 37 9.26 -21.91 -5.43
N ILE A 38 9.52 -21.53 -4.18
CA ILE A 38 8.69 -20.59 -3.43
C ILE A 38 9.57 -19.45 -2.91
N GLN A 39 9.07 -18.23 -3.02
CA GLN A 39 9.68 -17.04 -2.45
C GLN A 39 8.64 -16.19 -1.71
N GLU A 40 9.09 -15.40 -0.76
CA GLU A 40 8.23 -14.42 -0.09
C GLU A 40 8.00 -13.19 -0.97
N ALA A 41 6.80 -12.63 -0.92
CA ALA A 41 6.53 -11.30 -1.45
C ALA A 41 7.21 -10.26 -0.54
N GLY A 42 8.25 -9.63 -1.05
CA GLY A 42 9.10 -8.72 -0.26
C GLY A 42 9.64 -7.54 -1.06
N LEU A 43 10.69 -6.93 -0.53
CA LEU A 43 11.37 -5.77 -1.11
C LEU A 43 12.08 -6.10 -2.43
N ASP A 44 12.48 -7.37 -2.62
CA ASP A 44 13.17 -7.85 -3.82
C ASP A 44 12.29 -7.84 -5.08
N GLY A 45 11.00 -7.58 -4.93
CA GLY A 45 10.06 -7.54 -6.04
C GLY A 45 9.77 -8.92 -6.64
N PHE A 46 9.43 -8.94 -7.94
CA PHE A 46 8.99 -10.16 -8.63
C PHE A 46 9.92 -10.57 -9.79
N TRP A 47 11.10 -9.99 -9.88
CA TRP A 47 11.99 -10.23 -11.01
C TRP A 47 12.55 -11.65 -11.04
N ILE A 48 12.91 -12.22 -9.89
CA ILE A 48 13.37 -13.62 -9.78
C ILE A 48 12.27 -14.58 -10.23
N HIS A 49 11.04 -14.37 -9.75
CA HIS A 49 9.89 -15.16 -10.18
C HIS A 49 9.72 -15.17 -11.72
N ARG A 50 9.81 -13.99 -12.36
CA ARG A 50 9.69 -13.85 -13.81
C ARG A 50 10.82 -14.56 -14.56
N VAL A 51 12.04 -14.52 -14.04
CA VAL A 51 13.17 -15.26 -14.62
C VAL A 51 12.95 -16.76 -14.50
N LEU A 52 12.50 -17.24 -13.34
CA LEU A 52 12.24 -18.66 -13.15
C LEU A 52 11.15 -19.17 -14.08
N GLU A 53 10.08 -18.41 -14.27
CA GLU A 53 9.01 -18.74 -15.22
C GLU A 53 9.51 -18.75 -16.67
N SER A 54 10.37 -17.80 -17.07
CA SER A 54 10.96 -17.79 -18.42
C SER A 54 11.89 -18.99 -18.68
N GLU A 55 12.47 -19.56 -17.62
CA GLU A 55 13.28 -20.79 -17.66
C GLU A 55 12.43 -22.08 -17.50
N GLY A 56 11.10 -21.96 -17.52
CA GLY A 56 10.19 -23.10 -17.38
C GLY A 56 10.18 -23.71 -15.97
N ILE A 57 10.62 -22.96 -14.95
CA ILE A 57 10.63 -23.39 -13.56
C ILE A 57 9.37 -22.90 -12.87
N GLU A 58 8.58 -23.81 -12.31
CA GLU A 58 7.39 -23.46 -11.53
C GLU A 58 7.78 -22.62 -10.31
N SER A 59 7.30 -21.38 -10.26
CA SER A 59 7.63 -20.43 -9.18
C SER A 59 6.38 -19.89 -8.49
N HIS A 60 6.37 -19.97 -7.17
CA HIS A 60 5.28 -19.46 -6.32
C HIS A 60 5.77 -18.28 -5.50
N VAL A 61 4.92 -17.26 -5.36
CA VAL A 61 5.16 -16.13 -4.45
C VAL A 61 4.11 -16.17 -3.36
N VAL A 62 4.53 -16.17 -2.11
CA VAL A 62 3.64 -16.25 -0.95
C VAL A 62 3.63 -14.95 -0.16
N ASP A 63 2.46 -14.57 0.36
CA ASP A 63 2.35 -13.50 1.36
C ASP A 63 2.89 -13.99 2.70
N PRO A 64 4.04 -13.46 3.20
CA PRO A 64 4.64 -13.91 4.45
C PRO A 64 3.70 -13.72 5.65
N ALA A 65 2.81 -12.72 5.63
CA ALA A 65 1.85 -12.48 6.69
C ALA A 65 0.74 -13.55 6.75
N SER A 66 0.57 -14.34 5.68
CA SER A 66 -0.43 -15.41 5.61
C SER A 66 0.07 -16.75 6.12
N ILE A 67 1.38 -16.92 6.28
CA ILE A 67 1.99 -18.17 6.73
C ILE A 67 1.75 -18.36 8.24
N LEU A 68 1.22 -19.53 8.60
CA LEU A 68 1.02 -19.86 10.00
C LEU A 68 2.36 -20.08 10.71
N THR A 69 2.74 -19.15 11.57
CA THR A 69 3.94 -19.28 12.40
C THR A 69 3.60 -19.79 13.80
N SER A 70 4.36 -20.79 14.29
CA SER A 70 4.22 -21.27 15.66
C SER A 70 4.49 -20.17 16.69
N ARG A 71 3.62 -20.02 17.69
CA ARG A 71 3.78 -19.05 18.78
C ARG A 71 5.12 -19.18 19.51
N ARG A 72 5.66 -20.41 19.62
CA ARG A 72 6.96 -20.71 20.29
C ARG A 72 8.16 -20.20 19.49
N ARG A 73 8.04 -20.05 18.15
CA ARG A 73 9.14 -19.63 17.26
C ARG A 73 9.15 -18.14 16.91
N ARG A 74 8.17 -17.35 17.40
CA ARG A 74 8.04 -15.92 17.06
C ARG A 74 9.23 -15.04 17.40
N ARG A 75 10.12 -15.49 18.30
CA ARG A 75 11.30 -14.72 18.74
C ARG A 75 12.60 -15.12 18.05
N ALA A 76 12.65 -16.28 17.39
CA ALA A 76 13.83 -16.74 16.67
C ALA A 76 13.62 -16.54 15.16
N LYS A 77 14.40 -15.68 14.55
CA LYS A 77 14.45 -15.46 13.11
C LYS A 77 15.81 -15.85 12.58
N THR A 78 15.86 -16.87 11.74
CA THR A 78 17.05 -17.28 10.99
C THR A 78 16.61 -17.72 9.60
N ASP A 79 17.45 -17.49 8.58
CA ASP A 79 17.16 -17.90 7.19
C ASP A 79 16.83 -19.40 7.08
N THR A 80 17.38 -20.22 7.95
CA THR A 80 17.11 -21.66 7.99
C THR A 80 15.67 -21.95 8.41
N ILE A 81 15.18 -21.28 9.47
CA ILE A 81 13.81 -21.44 9.97
C ILE A 81 12.81 -20.91 8.91
N ASP A 82 13.14 -19.77 8.29
CA ASP A 82 12.29 -19.16 7.26
C ASP A 82 12.24 -20.06 6.02
N GLY A 83 13.36 -20.59 5.55
CA GLY A 83 13.44 -21.53 4.44
C GLY A 83 12.69 -22.85 4.70
N GLU A 84 12.81 -23.43 5.90
CA GLU A 84 12.03 -24.63 6.29
C GLU A 84 10.53 -24.35 6.28
N THR A 85 10.13 -23.19 6.79
CA THR A 85 8.73 -22.79 6.84
C THR A 85 8.16 -22.62 5.44
N LEU A 86 8.91 -21.98 4.51
CA LEU A 86 8.52 -21.83 3.13
C LEU A 86 8.36 -23.17 2.41
N VAL A 87 9.31 -24.09 2.57
CA VAL A 87 9.22 -25.43 1.95
C VAL A 87 8.03 -26.21 2.49
N ARG A 88 7.77 -26.22 3.79
CA ARG A 88 6.59 -26.87 4.38
C ARG A 88 5.29 -26.25 3.87
N THR A 89 5.24 -24.93 3.77
CA THR A 89 4.10 -24.18 3.24
C THR A 89 3.82 -24.56 1.78
N LEU A 90 4.88 -24.63 0.95
CA LEU A 90 4.76 -25.06 -0.45
C LEU A 90 4.23 -26.48 -0.57
N LEU A 91 4.79 -27.41 0.20
CA LEU A 91 4.34 -28.83 0.18
C LEU A 91 2.89 -28.98 0.60
N ALA A 92 2.46 -28.27 1.64
CA ALA A 92 1.07 -28.28 2.08
C ALA A 92 0.14 -27.66 1.03
N HIS A 93 0.54 -26.55 0.42
CA HIS A 93 -0.19 -25.92 -0.69
C HIS A 93 -0.35 -26.86 -1.89
N LYS A 94 0.73 -27.53 -2.31
CA LYS A 94 0.72 -28.47 -3.44
C LYS A 94 -0.14 -29.71 -3.16
N ARG A 95 -0.31 -30.11 -1.89
CA ARG A 95 -1.26 -31.17 -1.48
C ARG A 95 -2.72 -30.71 -1.42
N GLY A 96 -2.98 -29.40 -1.69
CA GLY A 96 -4.34 -28.87 -1.63
C GLY A 96 -4.87 -28.62 -0.21
N GLU A 97 -4.00 -28.57 0.81
CA GLU A 97 -4.42 -28.31 2.18
C GLU A 97 -5.06 -26.91 2.29
N PRO A 98 -6.27 -26.79 2.85
CA PRO A 98 -6.97 -25.52 2.90
C PRO A 98 -6.32 -24.56 3.92
N ARG A 99 -6.32 -23.28 3.61
CA ARG A 99 -5.92 -22.18 4.53
C ARG A 99 -4.47 -22.22 5.01
N VAL A 100 -3.57 -22.84 4.28
CA VAL A 100 -2.14 -22.93 4.63
C VAL A 100 -1.46 -21.58 4.46
N CYS A 101 -1.70 -20.92 3.35
CA CYS A 101 -1.12 -19.61 3.00
C CYS A 101 -1.96 -18.91 1.93
N ALA A 102 -1.63 -17.65 1.67
CA ALA A 102 -2.14 -16.91 0.54
C ALA A 102 -1.02 -16.74 -0.51
N MET A 103 -1.15 -17.43 -1.65
CA MET A 103 -0.27 -17.17 -2.78
C MET A 103 -0.59 -15.81 -3.39
N VAL A 104 0.46 -15.05 -3.66
CA VAL A 104 0.37 -13.75 -4.30
C VAL A 104 0.37 -13.95 -5.80
N ARG A 105 -0.58 -13.36 -6.51
CA ARG A 105 -0.47 -13.20 -7.95
C ARG A 105 0.58 -12.11 -8.22
N PRO A 106 1.74 -12.43 -8.81
CA PRO A 106 2.71 -11.41 -9.18
C PRO A 106 2.08 -10.43 -10.19
N PRO A 107 2.29 -9.13 -10.04
CA PRO A 107 1.80 -8.16 -11.00
C PRO A 107 2.59 -8.27 -12.31
N THR A 108 1.96 -7.90 -13.42
CA THR A 108 2.68 -7.70 -14.67
C THR A 108 3.67 -6.53 -14.52
N ARG A 109 4.66 -6.42 -15.43
CA ARG A 109 5.60 -5.29 -15.41
C ARG A 109 4.88 -3.95 -15.50
N GLN A 110 3.84 -3.85 -16.33
CA GLN A 110 3.03 -2.65 -16.48
C GLN A 110 2.19 -2.34 -15.22
N GLU A 111 1.63 -3.37 -14.55
CA GLU A 111 0.91 -3.19 -13.29
C GLU A 111 1.85 -2.75 -12.16
N GLU A 112 3.08 -3.24 -12.15
CA GLU A 112 4.10 -2.86 -11.18
C GLU A 112 4.57 -1.41 -11.42
N ASP A 113 4.79 -1.03 -12.68
CA ASP A 113 5.23 0.30 -13.06
C ASP A 113 4.17 1.37 -12.74
N ARG A 114 2.91 1.14 -13.08
CA ARG A 114 1.81 2.04 -12.70
C ARG A 114 1.74 2.39 -11.22
N ARG A 115 2.17 1.48 -10.35
CA ARG A 115 2.18 1.73 -8.90
C ARG A 115 3.25 2.75 -8.51
N ARG A 116 4.31 2.91 -9.31
CA ARG A 116 5.42 3.81 -9.00
C ARG A 116 4.94 5.24 -8.86
N ILE A 117 4.11 5.71 -9.76
CA ILE A 117 3.58 7.09 -9.76
C ILE A 117 2.92 7.43 -8.43
N CYS A 118 1.98 6.59 -7.95
CA CYS A 118 1.30 6.84 -6.67
C CYS A 118 2.24 6.70 -5.46
N ARG A 119 3.26 5.84 -5.55
CA ARG A 119 4.24 5.65 -4.49
C ARG A 119 5.23 6.80 -4.42
N GLU A 120 5.73 7.23 -5.56
CA GLU A 120 6.61 8.40 -5.71
C GLU A 120 5.91 9.66 -5.21
N ARG A 121 4.68 9.93 -5.69
CA ARG A 121 3.89 11.05 -5.18
C ARG A 121 3.83 11.10 -3.66
N ARG A 122 3.61 9.95 -3.02
CA ARG A 122 3.56 9.87 -1.56
C ARG A 122 4.89 10.22 -0.91
N THR A 123 6.01 9.78 -1.49
CA THR A 123 7.36 10.10 -1.02
C THR A 123 7.63 11.60 -1.13
N VAL A 124 7.43 12.16 -2.32
CA VAL A 124 7.62 13.59 -2.60
C VAL A 124 6.70 14.46 -1.73
N LEU A 125 5.46 14.03 -1.48
CA LEU A 125 4.55 14.72 -0.57
C LEU A 125 5.07 14.71 0.89
N ALA A 126 5.65 13.60 1.33
CA ALA A 126 6.24 13.49 2.67
C ALA A 126 7.46 14.42 2.81
N GLU A 127 8.34 14.47 1.80
CA GLU A 127 9.48 15.37 1.74
C GLU A 127 9.04 16.85 1.79
N ARG A 128 8.00 17.21 1.04
CA ARG A 128 7.42 18.56 1.11
C ARG A 128 7.00 18.92 2.54
N ILE A 129 6.30 18.02 3.22
CA ILE A 129 5.84 18.23 4.60
C ILE A 129 7.05 18.34 5.54
N GLU A 130 8.07 17.53 5.35
CA GLU A 130 9.29 17.54 6.14
C GLU A 130 10.02 18.89 6.02
N HIS A 131 10.24 19.41 4.81
CA HIS A 131 10.88 20.71 4.58
C HIS A 131 10.06 21.85 5.19
N VAL A 132 8.73 21.86 5.01
CA VAL A 132 7.85 22.85 5.63
C VAL A 132 7.97 22.82 7.16
N ASN A 133 7.91 21.63 7.77
CA ASN A 133 8.01 21.50 9.21
C ASN A 133 9.40 21.90 9.74
N ARG A 134 10.46 21.59 9.00
CA ARG A 134 11.83 21.95 9.36
C ARG A 134 12.01 23.46 9.37
N ILE A 135 11.55 24.16 8.33
CA ILE A 135 11.58 25.64 8.26
C ILE A 135 10.78 26.23 9.43
N LYS A 136 9.55 25.78 9.65
CA LYS A 136 8.70 26.24 10.74
C LYS A 136 9.35 25.98 12.11
N GLY A 137 9.99 24.80 12.29
CA GLY A 137 10.69 24.46 13.52
C GLY A 137 11.90 25.35 13.82
N LEU A 138 12.69 25.67 12.78
CA LEU A 138 13.83 26.60 12.90
C LEU A 138 13.38 28.01 13.29
N LEU A 139 12.30 28.48 12.69
CA LEU A 139 11.74 29.81 12.99
C LEU A 139 11.02 29.85 14.35
N PHE A 140 10.35 28.75 14.72
CA PHE A 140 9.72 28.61 16.03
C PHE A 140 10.72 28.80 17.17
N ALA A 141 11.93 28.26 17.05
CA ALA A 141 13.02 28.44 18.01
C ALA A 141 13.52 29.89 18.12
N GLN A 142 13.14 30.76 17.21
CA GLN A 142 13.45 32.20 17.21
C GLN A 142 12.22 33.06 17.58
N GLY A 143 11.15 32.46 18.08
CA GLY A 143 9.93 33.17 18.44
C GLY A 143 9.07 33.62 17.26
N VAL A 144 9.24 32.99 16.08
CA VAL A 144 8.45 33.29 14.89
C VAL A 144 7.47 32.15 14.62
N PHE A 145 6.16 32.44 14.64
CA PHE A 145 5.10 31.42 14.62
C PHE A 145 4.24 31.42 13.35
N ASP A 146 4.19 32.53 12.61
CA ASP A 146 3.24 32.79 11.53
C ASP A 146 3.87 32.78 10.14
N TYR A 147 5.08 32.17 10.00
CA TYR A 147 5.73 32.04 8.71
C TYR A 147 5.18 30.85 7.91
N GLU A 148 4.79 31.12 6.64
CA GLU A 148 4.28 30.10 5.73
C GLU A 148 5.25 29.87 4.55
N PRO A 149 6.02 28.77 4.55
CA PRO A 149 7.03 28.48 3.53
C PRO A 149 6.49 28.30 2.11
N LEU A 150 5.21 27.93 1.97
CA LEU A 150 4.55 27.73 0.67
C LEU A 150 3.91 29.01 0.12
N HIS A 151 4.00 30.12 0.85
CA HIS A 151 3.45 31.37 0.37
C HIS A 151 4.29 31.94 -0.78
N ARG A 152 3.65 32.55 -1.78
CA ARG A 152 4.30 33.09 -2.99
C ARG A 152 5.49 34.01 -2.67
N ASN A 153 5.38 34.83 -1.61
CA ASN A 153 6.40 35.80 -1.22
C ASN A 153 7.24 35.32 -0.02
N CYS A 154 7.39 34.00 0.18
CA CYS A 154 8.09 33.47 1.34
C CYS A 154 9.53 33.99 1.47
N ARG A 155 10.27 34.14 0.38
CA ARG A 155 11.66 34.67 0.40
C ARG A 155 11.73 36.13 0.83
N ALA A 156 10.94 37.00 0.22
CA ALA A 156 10.88 38.42 0.61
C ALA A 156 10.42 38.57 2.08
N ARG A 157 9.51 37.74 2.54
CA ARG A 157 9.09 37.70 3.95
C ARG A 157 10.23 37.24 4.87
N LEU A 158 11.03 36.26 4.46
CA LEU A 158 12.19 35.79 5.21
C LEU A 158 13.22 36.91 5.38
N ASP A 159 13.43 37.71 4.34
CA ASP A 159 14.39 38.85 4.36
C ASP A 159 14.00 39.95 5.35
N ALA A 160 12.71 40.19 5.50
CA ALA A 160 12.14 41.20 6.40
C ALA A 160 11.85 40.68 7.82
N LEU A 161 12.06 39.38 8.09
CA LEU A 161 11.66 38.74 9.31
C LEU A 161 12.56 39.15 10.47
N LYS A 162 11.95 39.36 11.64
CA LYS A 162 12.64 39.59 12.92
C LYS A 162 12.32 38.42 13.88
N THR A 163 13.26 38.17 14.76
CA THR A 163 13.09 37.25 15.90
C THR A 163 12.09 37.78 16.91
N GLY A 164 11.60 36.93 17.81
CA GLY A 164 10.61 37.29 18.84
C GLY A 164 11.10 38.38 19.79
N ASP A 165 12.42 38.59 19.94
CA ASP A 165 13.03 39.67 20.69
C ASP A 165 13.32 40.95 19.84
N GLY A 166 12.84 40.96 18.58
CA GLY A 166 12.93 42.11 17.67
C GLY A 166 14.23 42.22 16.89
N CYS A 167 15.18 41.30 17.06
CA CYS A 167 16.43 41.26 16.33
C CYS A 167 16.30 40.77 14.90
N VAL A 168 17.30 41.00 14.06
CA VAL A 168 17.41 40.43 12.72
C VAL A 168 17.72 38.92 12.84
N LEU A 169 17.19 38.10 11.95
CA LEU A 169 17.51 36.67 11.92
C LEU A 169 19.02 36.47 11.75
N PRO A 170 19.66 35.57 12.53
CA PRO A 170 21.08 35.23 12.38
C PRO A 170 21.40 34.77 10.96
N ASP A 171 22.53 35.19 10.40
CA ASP A 171 22.91 34.96 9.01
C ASP A 171 22.97 33.47 8.64
N HIS A 172 23.57 32.65 9.50
CA HIS A 172 23.65 31.20 9.25
C HIS A 172 22.28 30.54 9.26
N LEU A 173 21.37 30.95 10.15
CA LEU A 173 19.99 30.46 10.20
C LEU A 173 19.22 30.87 8.94
N LYS A 174 19.34 32.14 8.52
CA LYS A 174 18.72 32.65 7.31
C LYS A 174 19.22 31.90 6.07
N ALA A 175 20.54 31.66 5.98
CA ALA A 175 21.12 30.86 4.90
C ALA A 175 20.66 29.38 4.93
N GLN A 176 20.51 28.80 6.11
CA GLN A 176 19.95 27.43 6.26
C GLN A 176 18.52 27.37 5.79
N ILE A 177 17.68 28.32 6.18
CA ILE A 177 16.27 28.39 5.74
C ILE A 177 16.21 28.63 4.23
N GLY A 178 17.08 29.46 3.65
CA GLY A 178 17.19 29.65 2.21
C GLY A 178 17.42 28.35 1.47
N ARG A 179 18.37 27.53 1.92
CA ARG A 179 18.63 26.20 1.34
C ARG A 179 17.47 25.22 1.51
N GLU A 180 16.72 25.31 2.61
CA GLU A 180 15.50 24.50 2.78
C GLU A 180 14.38 24.95 1.85
N LEU A 181 14.25 26.27 1.57
CA LEU A 181 13.31 26.78 0.57
C LEU A 181 13.67 26.33 -0.84
N ASP A 182 14.98 26.29 -1.22
CA ASP A 182 15.43 25.78 -2.51
C ASP A 182 14.99 24.31 -2.71
N ARG A 183 15.18 23.48 -1.69
CA ARG A 183 14.73 22.08 -1.70
C ARG A 183 13.21 21.98 -1.80
N LEU A 184 12.49 22.79 -1.02
CA LEU A 184 11.03 22.82 -1.02
C LEU A 184 10.46 23.18 -2.39
N GLU A 185 11.03 24.17 -3.07
CA GLU A 185 10.63 24.58 -4.43
C GLU A 185 10.84 23.46 -5.44
N LEU A 186 11.98 22.77 -5.38
CA LEU A 186 12.26 21.60 -6.22
C LEU A 186 11.22 20.49 -5.97
N VAL A 187 11.00 20.14 -4.71
CA VAL A 187 10.02 19.09 -4.31
C VAL A 187 8.61 19.46 -4.75
N VAL A 188 8.20 20.72 -4.63
CA VAL A 188 6.87 21.18 -5.12
C VAL A 188 6.76 21.06 -6.63
N THR A 189 7.83 21.35 -7.37
CA THR A 189 7.87 21.19 -8.84
C THR A 189 7.76 19.72 -9.23
N GLN A 190 8.52 18.84 -8.59
CA GLN A 190 8.44 17.39 -8.81
C GLN A 190 7.07 16.83 -8.46
N LEU A 191 6.47 17.26 -7.35
CA LEU A 191 5.13 16.84 -6.97
C LEU A 191 4.09 17.18 -8.06
N LYS A 192 4.15 18.38 -8.61
CA LYS A 192 3.26 18.77 -9.72
C LYS A 192 3.47 17.93 -10.97
N ALA A 193 4.72 17.61 -11.31
CA ALA A 193 5.05 16.77 -12.47
C ALA A 193 4.49 15.36 -12.30
N VAL A 194 4.70 14.72 -11.16
CA VAL A 194 4.16 13.38 -10.85
C VAL A 194 2.63 13.39 -10.82
N GLU A 195 2.00 14.45 -10.31
CA GLU A 195 0.54 14.60 -10.33
C GLU A 195 0.00 14.75 -11.74
N ALA A 196 0.67 15.50 -12.61
CA ALA A 196 0.29 15.63 -14.01
C ALA A 196 0.44 14.30 -14.77
N GLU A 197 1.52 13.54 -14.54
CA GLU A 197 1.71 12.22 -15.11
C GLU A 197 0.62 11.23 -14.67
N ARG A 198 0.27 11.22 -13.38
CA ARG A 198 -0.86 10.42 -12.86
C ARG A 198 -2.18 10.78 -13.56
N ASP A 199 -2.47 12.07 -13.72
CA ASP A 199 -3.71 12.54 -14.32
C ASP A 199 -3.76 12.18 -15.82
N ALA A 200 -2.64 12.32 -16.53
CA ALA A 200 -2.51 11.87 -17.91
C ALA A 200 -2.73 10.36 -18.05
N LEU A 201 -2.17 9.55 -17.14
CA LEU A 201 -2.40 8.11 -17.13
C LEU A 201 -3.89 7.76 -16.92
N LEU A 202 -4.58 8.47 -16.04
CA LEU A 202 -6.02 8.27 -15.83
C LEU A 202 -6.85 8.69 -17.05
N GLU A 203 -6.42 9.72 -17.78
CA GLU A 203 -7.07 10.13 -19.04
C GLU A 203 -6.84 9.14 -20.17
N GLN A 204 -5.61 8.67 -20.39
CA GLN A 204 -5.30 7.65 -21.41
C GLN A 204 -6.13 6.37 -21.22
N THR A 205 -6.45 6.02 -19.98
CA THR A 205 -7.31 4.87 -19.67
C THR A 205 -8.80 5.12 -19.94
N ARG A 206 -9.20 6.33 -20.33
CA ARG A 206 -10.60 6.63 -20.74
C ARG A 206 -11.06 5.86 -21.98
N GLU A 207 -10.16 5.57 -22.89
CA GLU A 207 -10.46 4.83 -24.13
C GLU A 207 -10.66 3.32 -23.89
N ILE A 208 -10.13 2.79 -22.80
CA ILE A 208 -10.27 1.39 -22.42
C ILE A 208 -11.49 1.25 -21.50
N VAL A 209 -12.62 0.88 -22.05
CA VAL A 209 -13.96 0.82 -21.44
C VAL A 209 -14.07 0.06 -20.09
N THR A 210 -13.07 -0.72 -19.73
CA THR A 210 -13.10 -1.64 -18.58
C THR A 210 -12.28 -1.21 -17.37
N VAL A 211 -11.80 0.06 -17.31
CA VAL A 211 -10.88 0.45 -16.25
C VAL A 211 -11.64 0.90 -14.98
N PRO A 212 -11.47 0.18 -13.87
CA PRO A 212 -12.10 0.52 -12.60
C PRO A 212 -11.83 1.95 -12.12
N ALA A 213 -10.68 2.52 -12.48
CA ALA A 213 -10.28 3.86 -12.06
C ALA A 213 -11.22 4.96 -12.55
N ARG A 214 -11.68 4.87 -13.80
CA ARG A 214 -12.64 5.85 -14.37
C ARG A 214 -14.00 5.80 -13.66
N ALA A 215 -14.53 4.62 -13.47
CA ALA A 215 -15.80 4.43 -12.76
C ALA A 215 -15.71 5.05 -11.35
N LEU A 216 -14.61 4.81 -10.65
CA LEU A 216 -14.36 5.38 -9.31
C LEU A 216 -14.26 6.92 -9.35
N ALA A 217 -13.55 7.47 -10.34
CA ALA A 217 -13.35 8.91 -10.46
C ALA A 217 -14.66 9.69 -10.72
N ASN A 218 -15.70 9.05 -11.25
CA ASN A 218 -17.01 9.65 -11.47
C ASN A 218 -17.84 9.81 -10.19
N LEU A 219 -17.49 9.14 -9.10
CA LEU A 219 -18.18 9.31 -7.82
C LEU A 219 -17.76 10.62 -7.15
N LYS A 220 -18.74 11.41 -6.70
CA LYS A 220 -18.49 12.65 -5.97
C LYS A 220 -17.69 12.33 -4.70
N GLY A 221 -16.61 13.07 -4.44
CA GLY A 221 -15.71 12.86 -3.29
C GLY A 221 -14.54 11.89 -3.55
N ILE A 222 -14.50 11.21 -4.71
CA ILE A 222 -13.33 10.43 -5.13
C ILE A 222 -12.54 11.28 -6.14
N GLY A 223 -11.38 11.78 -5.71
CA GLY A 223 -10.43 12.49 -6.57
C GLY A 223 -9.49 11.54 -7.31
N ALA A 224 -8.71 12.10 -8.26
CA ALA A 224 -7.74 11.36 -9.07
C ALA A 224 -6.78 10.51 -8.22
N GLU A 225 -6.30 11.05 -7.10
CA GLU A 225 -5.41 10.34 -6.18
C GLU A 225 -6.02 9.05 -5.65
N HIS A 226 -7.22 9.11 -5.06
CA HIS A 226 -7.87 7.92 -4.50
C HIS A 226 -8.24 6.92 -5.59
N ALA A 227 -8.71 7.38 -6.75
CA ALA A 227 -9.01 6.52 -7.88
C ALA A 227 -7.76 5.78 -8.37
N ALA A 228 -6.63 6.49 -8.53
CA ALA A 228 -5.37 5.92 -8.96
C ALA A 228 -4.81 4.91 -7.94
N VAL A 229 -4.83 5.24 -6.64
CA VAL A 229 -4.34 4.34 -5.58
C VAL A 229 -5.20 3.08 -5.49
N ILE A 230 -6.54 3.21 -5.50
CA ILE A 230 -7.43 2.04 -5.43
C ILE A 230 -7.23 1.13 -6.64
N TRP A 231 -7.08 1.72 -7.83
CA TRP A 231 -6.83 0.95 -9.05
C TRP A 231 -5.46 0.28 -9.02
N SER A 232 -4.39 1.02 -8.77
CA SER A 232 -3.02 0.52 -8.87
C SER A 232 -2.63 -0.42 -7.72
N GLU A 233 -3.10 -0.16 -6.50
CA GLU A 233 -2.76 -0.96 -5.32
C GLU A 233 -3.80 -2.03 -4.97
N GLY A 234 -5.03 -1.93 -5.49
CA GLY A 234 -6.13 -2.84 -5.18
C GLY A 234 -6.72 -3.56 -6.37
N PHE A 235 -7.33 -2.82 -7.30
CA PHE A 235 -8.18 -3.39 -8.35
C PHE A 235 -7.42 -3.76 -9.64
N PHE A 236 -6.10 -3.82 -9.59
CA PHE A 236 -5.27 -4.42 -10.65
C PHE A 236 -5.43 -5.95 -10.73
N ARG A 237 -6.01 -6.55 -9.70
CA ARG A 237 -6.24 -7.99 -9.58
C ARG A 237 -7.72 -8.31 -9.35
N SER A 238 -8.12 -9.50 -9.75
CA SER A 238 -9.44 -10.04 -9.44
C SER A 238 -9.49 -10.62 -8.03
N PHE A 239 -10.65 -10.50 -7.39
CA PHE A 239 -10.96 -11.12 -6.10
C PHE A 239 -12.18 -12.01 -6.25
N ALA A 240 -12.16 -13.21 -5.68
CA ALA A 240 -13.27 -14.13 -5.74
C ALA A 240 -14.45 -13.69 -4.85
N ASN A 241 -14.21 -12.94 -3.80
CA ASN A 241 -15.26 -12.52 -2.87
C ASN A 241 -14.86 -11.32 -2.00
N ARG A 242 -15.85 -10.72 -1.32
CA ARG A 242 -15.70 -9.58 -0.43
C ARG A 242 -14.72 -9.79 0.73
N ARG A 243 -14.52 -11.03 1.18
CA ARG A 243 -13.60 -11.35 2.29
C ARG A 243 -12.15 -11.18 1.82
N GLN A 244 -11.84 -11.63 0.61
CA GLN A 244 -10.52 -11.46 0.01
C GLN A 244 -10.17 -9.98 -0.20
N VAL A 245 -11.12 -9.17 -0.69
CA VAL A 245 -10.93 -7.72 -0.85
C VAL A 245 -10.57 -7.05 0.48
N ALA A 246 -11.34 -7.34 1.52
CA ALA A 246 -11.11 -6.77 2.85
C ALA A 246 -9.79 -7.26 3.48
N ALA A 247 -9.45 -8.54 3.33
CA ALA A 247 -8.21 -9.12 3.83
C ALA A 247 -6.99 -8.51 3.12
N TYR A 248 -7.04 -8.38 1.79
CA TYR A 248 -5.97 -7.77 1.00
C TYR A 248 -5.66 -6.33 1.43
N ALA A 249 -6.66 -5.54 1.81
CA ALA A 249 -6.46 -4.20 2.34
C ALA A 249 -6.07 -4.19 3.84
N GLY A 250 -6.03 -5.34 4.52
CA GLY A 250 -5.81 -5.42 5.97
C GLY A 250 -6.95 -4.80 6.78
N LEU A 251 -8.16 -4.79 6.22
CA LEU A 251 -9.39 -4.28 6.84
C LEU A 251 -10.32 -5.42 7.31
N ALA A 252 -9.86 -6.67 7.27
CA ALA A 252 -10.62 -7.79 7.83
C ALA A 252 -10.70 -7.67 9.35
N PRO A 253 -11.88 -7.91 9.97
CA PRO A 253 -12.00 -7.91 11.41
C PRO A 253 -11.24 -9.09 12.01
N THR A 254 -10.72 -8.90 13.21
CA THR A 254 -10.03 -9.92 14.00
C THR A 254 -10.85 -10.21 15.27
N PRO A 255 -11.89 -11.06 15.19
CA PRO A 255 -12.64 -11.43 16.37
C PRO A 255 -11.75 -12.26 17.30
N TRP A 256 -11.88 -12.02 18.58
CA TRP A 256 -11.37 -12.88 19.62
C TRP A 256 -12.55 -13.56 20.30
N GLN A 257 -12.74 -14.83 19.98
CA GLN A 257 -13.81 -15.65 20.52
C GLN A 257 -13.18 -16.83 21.26
N SER A 258 -13.38 -16.91 22.57
CA SER A 258 -12.90 -17.98 23.42
C SER A 258 -13.89 -18.19 24.57
N GLY A 259 -14.62 -19.30 24.55
CA GLY A 259 -15.67 -19.56 25.53
C GLY A 259 -16.73 -18.46 25.54
N SER A 260 -17.00 -17.86 26.70
CA SER A 260 -17.95 -16.75 26.86
C SER A 260 -17.41 -15.38 26.44
N VAL A 261 -16.13 -15.28 26.07
CA VAL A 261 -15.50 -14.01 25.67
C VAL A 261 -15.66 -13.80 24.17
N ASP A 262 -16.45 -12.80 23.78
CA ASP A 262 -16.56 -12.30 22.40
C ASP A 262 -16.08 -10.86 22.35
N ARG A 263 -14.85 -10.65 21.83
CA ARG A 263 -14.22 -9.34 21.75
C ARG A 263 -13.68 -9.07 20.37
N GLU A 264 -14.08 -7.96 19.75
CA GLU A 264 -13.43 -7.46 18.54
C GLU A 264 -12.08 -6.80 18.86
N GLN A 265 -11.00 -7.28 18.24
CA GLN A 265 -9.64 -6.70 18.38
C GLN A 265 -9.33 -5.64 17.31
N GLY A 266 -10.32 -5.23 16.54
CA GLY A 266 -10.17 -4.30 15.42
C GLY A 266 -9.92 -5.00 14.10
N VAL A 267 -8.99 -4.48 13.27
CA VAL A 267 -8.68 -5.03 11.94
C VAL A 267 -7.30 -5.68 11.92
N SER A 268 -7.13 -6.66 11.04
CA SER A 268 -5.93 -7.51 10.97
C SER A 268 -4.63 -6.73 10.71
N LYS A 269 -4.71 -5.59 9.99
CA LYS A 269 -3.58 -4.79 9.49
C LYS A 269 -2.59 -5.57 8.61
N ALA A 270 -2.73 -6.88 8.49
CA ALA A 270 -2.04 -7.70 7.51
C ALA A 270 -2.62 -7.39 6.12
N GLY A 271 -1.77 -7.16 5.13
CA GLY A 271 -2.19 -6.78 3.77
C GLY A 271 -1.62 -5.43 3.35
N ASN A 272 -2.17 -4.86 2.26
CA ASN A 272 -1.64 -3.64 1.64
C ASN A 272 -1.89 -2.38 2.51
N PRO A 273 -0.86 -1.81 3.16
CA PRO A 273 -1.03 -0.66 4.05
C PRO A 273 -1.35 0.64 3.29
N ARG A 274 -0.95 0.73 2.00
CA ARG A 274 -1.23 1.92 1.17
C ARG A 274 -2.70 1.98 0.83
N LEU A 275 -3.27 0.86 0.38
CA LEU A 275 -4.70 0.74 0.11
C LEU A 275 -5.51 1.00 1.39
N ARG A 276 -5.12 0.42 2.52
CA ARG A 276 -5.80 0.64 3.80
C ARG A 276 -5.82 2.12 4.19
N THR A 277 -4.68 2.79 4.12
CA THR A 277 -4.57 4.22 4.45
C THR A 277 -5.45 5.07 3.53
N ALA A 278 -5.37 4.85 2.22
CA ALA A 278 -6.20 5.55 1.25
C ALA A 278 -7.70 5.33 1.51
N MET A 279 -8.11 4.11 1.84
CA MET A 279 -9.51 3.81 2.14
C MET A 279 -10.02 4.46 3.42
N ILE A 280 -9.18 4.58 4.45
CA ILE A 280 -9.55 5.29 5.69
C ILE A 280 -9.70 6.79 5.43
N GLN A 281 -8.78 7.39 4.66
CA GLN A 281 -8.87 8.79 4.24
C GLN A 281 -10.11 9.03 3.37
N LEU A 282 -10.35 8.15 2.40
CA LEU A 282 -11.53 8.22 1.54
C LEU A 282 -12.84 8.08 2.32
N ALA A 283 -12.87 7.27 3.37
CA ALA A 283 -14.06 7.14 4.20
C ALA A 283 -14.45 8.47 4.89
N TRP A 284 -13.49 9.29 5.31
CA TRP A 284 -13.75 10.64 5.81
C TRP A 284 -14.25 11.58 4.71
N LEU A 285 -13.66 11.53 3.53
CA LEU A 285 -14.13 12.31 2.37
C LEU A 285 -15.52 11.87 1.91
N TRP A 286 -15.80 10.56 1.98
CA TRP A 286 -17.11 10.01 1.66
C TRP A 286 -18.21 10.60 2.54
N LEU A 287 -18.00 10.65 3.85
CA LEU A 287 -18.95 11.27 4.77
C LEU A 287 -19.20 12.75 4.46
N ARG A 288 -18.17 13.46 4.03
CA ARG A 288 -18.25 14.89 3.68
C ARG A 288 -19.00 15.12 2.35
N HIS A 289 -18.72 14.30 1.34
CA HIS A 289 -19.20 14.53 -0.03
C HIS A 289 -20.42 13.68 -0.41
N GLN A 290 -20.74 12.66 0.36
CA GLN A 290 -21.82 11.70 0.15
C GLN A 290 -22.69 11.54 1.42
N PRO A 291 -23.18 12.62 2.03
CA PRO A 291 -23.91 12.54 3.31
C PRO A 291 -25.21 11.74 3.19
N GLY A 292 -25.87 11.76 2.02
CA GLY A 292 -27.12 11.03 1.74
C GLY A 292 -26.95 9.55 1.44
N SER A 293 -25.73 9.05 1.25
CA SER A 293 -25.51 7.62 0.95
C SER A 293 -25.85 6.71 2.12
N ALA A 294 -26.35 5.52 1.83
CA ALA A 294 -26.68 4.51 2.84
C ALA A 294 -25.46 4.19 3.75
N LEU A 295 -24.23 4.25 3.22
CA LEU A 295 -23.01 4.05 3.99
C LEU A 295 -22.76 5.18 4.99
N SER A 296 -23.04 6.42 4.64
CA SER A 296 -22.93 7.58 5.53
C SER A 296 -24.00 7.55 6.62
N GLN A 297 -25.23 7.22 6.26
CA GLN A 297 -26.32 7.04 7.21
C GLN A 297 -26.00 5.94 8.24
N TRP A 298 -25.52 4.78 7.76
CA TRP A 298 -25.06 3.67 8.60
C TRP A 298 -23.98 4.11 9.59
N PHE A 299 -23.01 4.93 9.14
CA PHE A 299 -21.95 5.44 10.00
C PHE A 299 -22.50 6.31 11.12
N HIS A 300 -23.34 7.29 10.78
CA HIS A 300 -23.91 8.23 11.76
C HIS A 300 -24.80 7.51 12.78
N GLU A 301 -25.63 6.58 12.34
CA GLU A 301 -26.47 5.78 13.21
C GLU A 301 -25.64 4.96 14.22
N ARG A 302 -24.59 4.29 13.72
CA ARG A 302 -23.71 3.48 14.57
C ARG A 302 -22.95 4.32 15.58
N VAL A 303 -22.44 5.48 15.20
CA VAL A 303 -21.76 6.42 16.13
C VAL A 303 -22.73 6.93 17.18
N ARG A 304 -23.96 7.27 16.80
CA ARG A 304 -25.00 7.75 17.72
C ARG A 304 -25.35 6.69 18.77
N ARG A 305 -25.55 5.43 18.37
CA ARG A 305 -25.84 4.31 19.28
C ARG A 305 -24.76 4.09 20.36
N HIS A 306 -23.51 4.46 20.08
CA HIS A 306 -22.38 4.28 21.00
C HIS A 306 -21.91 5.61 21.64
N GLY A 307 -22.77 6.64 21.69
CA GLY A 307 -22.47 7.91 22.35
C GLY A 307 -21.21 8.63 21.85
N GLY A 308 -20.88 8.49 20.55
CA GLY A 308 -19.74 9.16 19.92
C GLY A 308 -18.37 8.51 20.15
N ARG A 309 -18.20 7.70 21.16
CA ARG A 309 -16.90 7.08 21.54
C ARG A 309 -16.32 6.17 20.48
N SER A 310 -17.17 5.57 19.65
CA SER A 310 -16.74 4.60 18.60
C SER A 310 -16.38 5.24 17.27
N ARG A 311 -16.32 6.58 17.14
CA ARG A 311 -16.12 7.27 15.85
C ARG A 311 -14.87 6.81 15.11
N LYS A 312 -13.73 6.66 15.83
CA LYS A 312 -12.44 6.22 15.24
C LYS A 312 -12.45 4.75 14.79
N THR A 313 -13.17 3.88 15.48
CA THR A 313 -13.32 2.47 15.09
C THR A 313 -14.35 2.31 13.98
N THR A 314 -15.44 3.08 14.04
CA THR A 314 -16.50 3.05 13.02
C THR A 314 -16.02 3.56 11.67
N ILE A 315 -15.09 4.55 11.62
CA ILE A 315 -14.52 4.99 10.33
C ILE A 315 -13.73 3.88 9.63
N VAL A 316 -13.00 3.06 10.38
CA VAL A 316 -12.28 1.90 9.82
C VAL A 316 -13.27 0.84 9.29
N ALA A 317 -14.37 0.62 9.99
CA ALA A 317 -15.44 -0.26 9.53
C ALA A 317 -16.14 0.32 8.28
N LEU A 318 -16.35 1.64 8.22
CA LEU A 318 -16.83 2.31 7.02
C LEU A 318 -15.86 2.13 5.85
N ALA A 319 -14.56 2.34 6.06
CA ALA A 319 -13.53 2.15 5.03
C ALA A 319 -13.59 0.74 4.43
N ARG A 320 -13.79 -0.30 5.25
CA ARG A 320 -14.01 -1.68 4.77
C ARG A 320 -15.28 -1.82 3.95
N LYS A 321 -16.41 -1.29 4.44
CA LYS A 321 -17.69 -1.34 3.71
C LYS A 321 -17.59 -0.61 2.38
N LEU A 322 -17.00 0.58 2.38
CA LEU A 322 -16.78 1.40 1.19
C LEU A 322 -15.88 0.67 0.18
N LEU A 323 -14.76 0.08 0.61
CA LEU A 323 -13.90 -0.68 -0.28
C LEU A 323 -14.65 -1.83 -0.98
N ILE A 324 -15.47 -2.57 -0.26
CA ILE A 324 -16.27 -3.67 -0.83
C ILE A 324 -17.33 -3.12 -1.80
N ALA A 325 -17.96 -2.00 -1.46
CA ALA A 325 -18.96 -1.37 -2.32
C ALA A 325 -18.33 -0.83 -3.62
N LEU A 326 -17.16 -0.15 -3.51
CA LEU A 326 -16.40 0.32 -4.67
C LEU A 326 -15.90 -0.83 -5.55
N TRP A 327 -15.49 -1.95 -4.95
CA TRP A 327 -15.14 -3.13 -5.70
C TRP A 327 -16.32 -3.69 -6.50
N LYS A 328 -17.49 -3.84 -5.88
CA LYS A 328 -18.71 -4.27 -6.59
C LYS A 328 -19.11 -3.30 -7.70
N TYR A 329 -18.99 -2.00 -7.44
CA TYR A 329 -19.26 -0.97 -8.42
C TYR A 329 -18.31 -1.07 -9.62
N ALA A 330 -17.02 -1.22 -9.37
CA ALA A 330 -16.00 -1.31 -10.41
C ALA A 330 -16.03 -2.63 -11.22
N THR A 331 -16.49 -3.74 -10.61
CA THR A 331 -16.47 -5.06 -11.26
C THR A 331 -17.81 -5.49 -11.81
N ALA A 332 -18.91 -5.06 -11.21
CA ALA A 332 -20.27 -5.51 -11.55
C ALA A 332 -21.24 -4.33 -11.81
N GLY A 333 -20.76 -3.09 -11.82
CA GLY A 333 -21.60 -1.91 -12.04
C GLY A 333 -22.62 -1.63 -10.94
N VAL A 334 -22.53 -2.30 -9.78
CA VAL A 334 -23.50 -2.14 -8.68
C VAL A 334 -23.34 -0.78 -8.06
N VAL A 335 -24.28 0.11 -8.31
CA VAL A 335 -24.27 1.47 -7.76
C VAL A 335 -24.41 1.43 -6.24
N ILE A 336 -23.65 2.29 -5.55
CA ILE A 336 -23.76 2.45 -4.11
C ILE A 336 -25.03 3.24 -3.80
N ASP A 337 -25.91 2.68 -2.99
CA ASP A 337 -27.22 3.26 -2.65
C ASP A 337 -27.06 4.69 -2.08
N GLY A 338 -27.82 5.63 -2.67
CA GLY A 338 -27.78 7.07 -2.34
C GLY A 338 -26.47 7.77 -2.71
N ALA A 339 -25.59 7.17 -3.50
CA ALA A 339 -24.37 7.83 -3.95
C ALA A 339 -24.64 8.79 -5.12
N VAL A 340 -24.00 9.95 -5.06
CA VAL A 340 -24.11 11.02 -6.07
C VAL A 340 -22.89 10.94 -7.00
N MET A 341 -23.13 11.00 -8.29
CA MET A 341 -22.09 11.11 -9.31
C MET A 341 -21.65 12.57 -9.46
N LYS A 342 -20.46 12.79 -10.01
CA LYS A 342 -20.05 14.13 -10.44
C LYS A 342 -20.92 14.56 -11.63
N ALA A 343 -21.24 15.84 -11.70
CA ALA A 343 -21.79 16.42 -12.92
C ALA A 343 -20.75 16.27 -14.04
N SER A 344 -21.22 15.83 -15.20
CA SER A 344 -20.41 15.69 -16.42
C SER A 344 -19.94 17.06 -16.88
#